data_2e54a05372f1e54d83f714757e47418f
#
_entry.id   2e54a05372f1e54d83f714757e47418f
#
_cell.length_a   1.000
_cell.length_b   1.000
_cell.length_c   1.000
_cell.angle_alpha   90.00
_cell.angle_beta   90.00
_cell.angle_gamma   90.00
#
_symmetry.space_group_name_H-M   'P 1'
#
loop_
_entity.id
_entity.type
_entity.pdbx_description
1 polymer ?
#
loop_
_entity_poly.entity_id
_entity_poly.type
_entity_poly.pdbx_seq_one_letter_code
_entity_poly.pdbx_strand_id
1 'polypeptide(L)'
;MGIIVCMFEMVPGCVAEAFAALDEANRHARAAEVAAVVAVAKAAELYEVDQAAVFEGMECVIFPGHAGTPGVGEFLAAEIAGILGISTGSALQRIADVLDVRFRFPRLWEAFLGGELRWWQVVDVTNRAAVLGVKAVEWLDRQLAWAMKVWSWQRILKHIDRWIVEADPAVAAERAEAERRRRDVQVSGITDGHCTIWGIVDAADGVAFDHALTAVARTLPAEEGDLRQRRAAAVGVLARQVSGQDVLPAATVVVHVNATDPALGLVEPTEEAGGIAGASPVASGAAVVERWGALLTARIPEFLAGSRVTVRPVVDPWAISPETPHHPSVSLRTAVETLMPHDMFPYGATPSRSCDLDHTIPYADDGGPGQTRWGNLGPLSRFTHRVKTHGGWHLTQPEPGIFHWISPAGYHYLVTTQGTIRIASPPPR
;
A
#
# COMPACT_ATOMS: atom_id res chain seq x y z
N MET A 1 -15.41 19.99 14.66
CA MET A 1 -16.26 18.95 15.27
C MET A 1 -17.74 19.30 15.30
N GLY A 2 -18.16 20.52 14.96
CA GLY A 2 -19.57 20.98 15.03
C GLY A 2 -20.44 20.70 13.79
N ILE A 3 -19.90 20.48 12.61
CA ILE A 3 -20.68 20.36 11.35
C ILE A 3 -21.15 18.91 11.10
N ILE A 4 -20.41 17.90 11.55
CA ILE A 4 -20.78 16.50 11.32
C ILE A 4 -21.91 16.05 12.25
N VAL A 5 -22.05 16.63 13.44
CA VAL A 5 -23.09 16.23 14.41
C VAL A 5 -24.49 16.67 13.95
N CYS A 6 -24.64 17.80 13.25
CA CYS A 6 -25.95 18.27 12.78
C CYS A 6 -26.53 17.48 11.58
N MET A 7 -25.72 16.74 10.82
CA MET A 7 -26.22 15.96 9.66
C MET A 7 -26.87 14.61 10.05
N PHE A 8 -26.68 14.13 11.26
CA PHE A 8 -27.24 12.85 11.74
C PHE A 8 -28.57 13.01 12.50
N GLU A 9 -29.07 14.22 12.75
CA GLU A 9 -30.30 14.45 13.52
C GLU A 9 -31.61 14.33 12.72
N MET A 10 -31.57 14.30 11.37
CA MET A 10 -32.77 14.05 10.57
C MET A 10 -32.84 12.57 10.21
N VAL A 11 -33.49 11.79 11.05
CA VAL A 11 -33.93 10.45 10.65
C VAL A 11 -35.10 10.61 9.68
N PRO A 12 -34.97 10.24 8.39
CA PRO A 12 -36.04 10.39 7.42
C PRO A 12 -37.30 9.65 7.88
N GLY A 13 -38.43 10.35 7.91
CA GLY A 13 -39.72 9.76 8.29
C GLY A 13 -40.41 9.00 7.13
N CYS A 14 -39.92 9.20 5.91
CA CYS A 14 -40.46 8.50 4.72
C CYS A 14 -39.36 8.29 3.66
N VAL A 15 -39.66 7.41 2.67
CA VAL A 15 -38.72 7.06 1.59
C VAL A 15 -38.36 8.27 0.73
N ALA A 16 -39.25 9.20 0.50
CA ALA A 16 -38.97 10.41 -0.27
C ALA A 16 -37.97 11.32 0.43
N GLU A 17 -38.08 11.48 1.74
CA GLU A 17 -37.11 12.22 2.55
C GLU A 17 -35.74 11.52 2.58
N ALA A 18 -35.72 10.18 2.63
CA ALA A 18 -34.50 9.42 2.55
C ALA A 18 -33.77 9.62 1.20
N PHE A 19 -34.50 9.67 0.10
CA PHE A 19 -33.92 9.95 -1.22
C PHE A 19 -33.42 11.39 -1.35
N ALA A 20 -34.14 12.37 -0.80
CA ALA A 20 -33.70 13.75 -0.77
C ALA A 20 -32.40 13.91 0.05
N ALA A 21 -32.35 13.29 1.23
CA ALA A 21 -31.16 13.28 2.07
C ALA A 21 -29.95 12.59 1.38
N LEU A 22 -30.20 11.49 0.65
CA LEU A 22 -29.16 10.82 -0.14
C LEU A 22 -28.62 11.72 -1.27
N ASP A 23 -29.50 12.41 -1.99
CA ASP A 23 -29.10 13.34 -3.05
C ASP A 23 -28.26 14.51 -2.51
N GLU A 24 -28.69 15.08 -1.40
CA GLU A 24 -27.96 16.16 -0.71
C GLU A 24 -26.59 15.67 -0.22
N ALA A 25 -26.52 14.53 0.47
CA ALA A 25 -25.27 13.93 0.93
C ALA A 25 -24.32 13.63 -0.25
N ASN A 26 -24.85 13.14 -1.38
CA ASN A 26 -24.06 12.88 -2.58
C ASN A 26 -23.50 14.18 -3.20
N ARG A 27 -24.28 15.28 -3.20
CA ARG A 27 -23.79 16.59 -3.65
C ARG A 27 -22.66 17.10 -2.76
N HIS A 28 -22.81 17.02 -1.44
CA HIS A 28 -21.76 17.41 -0.48
C HIS A 28 -20.51 16.55 -0.63
N ALA A 29 -20.65 15.23 -0.78
CA ALA A 29 -19.53 14.33 -1.01
C ALA A 29 -18.75 14.67 -2.30
N ARG A 30 -19.46 15.00 -3.40
CA ARG A 30 -18.83 15.45 -4.65
C ARG A 30 -18.06 16.77 -4.46
N ALA A 31 -18.68 17.75 -3.80
CA ALA A 31 -18.04 19.03 -3.54
C ALA A 31 -16.77 18.87 -2.68
N ALA A 32 -16.81 18.01 -1.65
CA ALA A 32 -15.66 17.71 -0.81
C ALA A 32 -14.55 16.96 -1.60
N GLU A 33 -14.93 16.03 -2.48
CA GLU A 33 -13.98 15.32 -3.36
C GLU A 33 -13.27 16.29 -4.31
N VAL A 34 -14.00 17.21 -4.95
CA VAL A 34 -13.43 18.27 -5.79
C VAL A 34 -12.50 19.17 -4.99
N ALA A 35 -12.92 19.64 -3.81
CA ALA A 35 -12.10 20.49 -2.97
C ALA A 35 -10.78 19.82 -2.56
N ALA A 36 -10.82 18.55 -2.20
CA ALA A 36 -9.63 17.78 -1.84
C ALA A 36 -8.65 17.64 -3.01
N VAL A 37 -9.14 17.35 -4.21
CA VAL A 37 -8.30 17.21 -5.43
C VAL A 37 -7.72 18.57 -5.83
N VAL A 38 -8.49 19.64 -5.77
CA VAL A 38 -8.01 21.01 -6.04
C VAL A 38 -6.94 21.43 -5.01
N ALA A 39 -7.10 21.04 -3.75
CA ALA A 39 -6.08 21.30 -2.73
C ALA A 39 -4.75 20.60 -3.03
N VAL A 40 -4.77 19.33 -3.48
CA VAL A 40 -3.56 18.62 -3.93
C VAL A 40 -2.94 19.31 -5.15
N ALA A 41 -3.75 19.72 -6.14
CA ALA A 41 -3.27 20.45 -7.30
C ALA A 41 -2.60 21.77 -6.91
N LYS A 42 -3.17 22.51 -5.95
CA LYS A 42 -2.61 23.76 -5.44
C LYS A 42 -1.35 23.52 -4.61
N ALA A 43 -1.31 22.47 -3.81
CA ALA A 43 -0.10 22.10 -3.08
C ALA A 43 1.05 21.81 -4.05
N ALA A 44 0.78 21.08 -5.14
CA ALA A 44 1.79 20.80 -6.19
C ALA A 44 2.29 22.05 -6.91
N GLU A 45 1.44 23.08 -7.07
CA GLU A 45 1.84 24.36 -7.68
C GLU A 45 2.63 25.27 -6.73
N LEU A 46 2.32 25.22 -5.44
CA LEU A 46 2.88 26.13 -4.45
C LEU A 46 4.09 25.56 -3.71
N TYR A 47 4.33 24.26 -3.86
CA TYR A 47 5.47 23.60 -3.22
C TYR A 47 6.74 23.95 -4.00
N GLU A 48 7.52 24.85 -3.42
CA GLU A 48 8.81 25.26 -4.00
C GLU A 48 9.94 24.39 -3.42
N VAL A 49 10.78 23.87 -4.30
CA VAL A 49 12.00 23.15 -3.92
C VAL A 49 13.15 24.17 -3.91
N ASP A 50 13.87 24.24 -2.79
CA ASP A 50 15.06 25.08 -2.70
C ASP A 50 16.12 24.62 -3.73
N GLN A 51 16.55 25.53 -4.58
CA GLN A 51 17.57 25.24 -5.59
C GLN A 51 18.91 24.81 -4.98
N ALA A 52 19.26 25.32 -3.80
CA ALA A 52 20.44 24.88 -3.07
C ALA A 52 20.27 23.41 -2.62
N ALA A 53 19.11 23.04 -2.09
CA ALA A 53 18.81 21.66 -1.71
C ALA A 53 18.86 20.70 -2.90
N VAL A 54 18.40 21.12 -4.09
CA VAL A 54 18.54 20.32 -5.32
C VAL A 54 20.01 20.14 -5.72
N PHE A 55 20.79 21.21 -5.68
CA PHE A 55 22.21 21.15 -6.04
C PHE A 55 23.01 20.26 -5.09
N GLU A 56 22.69 20.28 -3.82
CA GLU A 56 23.32 19.44 -2.79
C GLU A 56 22.76 18.00 -2.73
N GLY A 57 21.75 17.68 -3.57
CA GLY A 57 21.14 16.36 -3.62
C GLY A 57 20.27 16.02 -2.41
N MET A 58 19.87 17.02 -1.64
CA MET A 58 19.01 16.87 -0.46
C MET A 58 17.56 16.57 -0.86
N GLU A 59 17.01 17.31 -1.82
CA GLU A 59 15.69 17.08 -2.40
C GLU A 59 15.78 17.09 -3.94
N CYS A 60 14.93 16.29 -4.60
CA CYS A 60 14.89 16.22 -6.06
C CYS A 60 13.56 16.73 -6.61
N VAL A 61 13.60 17.31 -7.81
CA VAL A 61 12.39 17.50 -8.61
C VAL A 61 12.11 16.20 -9.35
N ILE A 62 10.92 15.65 -9.16
CA ILE A 62 10.46 14.42 -9.80
C ILE A 62 9.29 14.72 -10.75
N PHE A 63 9.08 13.85 -11.72
CA PHE A 63 7.98 13.93 -12.69
C PHE A 63 7.08 12.72 -12.52
N PRO A 64 6.16 12.75 -11.54
CA PRO A 64 5.33 11.60 -11.23
C PRO A 64 4.24 11.33 -12.27
N GLY A 65 3.80 12.37 -12.98
CA GLY A 65 2.81 12.25 -14.06
C GLY A 65 3.43 11.90 -15.40
N HIS A 66 2.59 11.76 -16.42
CA HIS A 66 3.01 11.39 -17.78
C HIS A 66 3.40 12.61 -18.63
N ALA A 67 3.75 12.37 -19.89
CA ALA A 67 4.21 13.42 -20.82
C ALA A 67 3.29 14.64 -20.86
N GLY A 68 3.84 15.82 -20.63
CA GLY A 68 3.12 17.10 -20.58
C GLY A 68 2.76 17.60 -19.18
N THR A 69 3.09 16.85 -18.12
CA THR A 69 2.89 17.30 -16.74
C THR A 69 4.14 17.99 -16.18
N PRO A 70 3.98 18.93 -15.23
CA PRO A 70 5.13 19.57 -14.57
C PRO A 70 5.80 18.62 -13.56
N GLY A 71 7.05 18.95 -13.20
CA GLY A 71 7.75 18.35 -12.07
C GLY A 71 7.27 18.92 -10.74
N VAL A 72 7.48 18.17 -9.67
CA VAL A 72 7.19 18.57 -8.29
C VAL A 72 8.33 18.14 -7.36
N GLY A 73 8.45 18.76 -6.20
CA GLY A 73 9.41 18.31 -5.17
C GLY A 73 9.03 16.94 -4.63
N GLU A 74 10.01 16.06 -4.47
CA GLU A 74 9.77 14.68 -4.04
C GLU A 74 9.16 14.56 -2.64
N PHE A 75 9.45 15.51 -1.74
CA PHE A 75 8.97 15.44 -0.36
C PHE A 75 7.51 15.91 -0.19
N LEU A 76 6.92 16.55 -1.21
CA LEU A 76 5.49 16.87 -1.22
C LEU A 76 4.61 15.64 -0.93
N ALA A 77 5.03 14.46 -1.42
CA ALA A 77 4.30 13.22 -1.18
C ALA A 77 4.23 12.85 0.31
N ALA A 78 5.24 13.20 1.11
CA ALA A 78 5.23 12.92 2.56
C ALA A 78 4.19 13.77 3.29
N GLU A 79 4.08 15.06 2.97
CA GLU A 79 3.08 15.97 3.54
C GLU A 79 1.65 15.51 3.21
N ILE A 80 1.39 15.23 1.93
CA ILE A 80 0.07 14.78 1.48
C ILE A 80 -0.29 13.44 2.10
N ALA A 81 0.67 12.50 2.22
CA ALA A 81 0.46 11.21 2.85
C ALA A 81 -0.04 11.35 4.29
N GLY A 82 0.64 12.19 5.07
CA GLY A 82 0.26 12.47 6.46
C GLY A 82 -1.14 13.07 6.58
N ILE A 83 -1.48 14.06 5.75
CA ILE A 83 -2.79 14.72 5.78
C ILE A 83 -3.92 13.76 5.41
N LEU A 84 -3.72 12.96 4.35
CA LEU A 84 -4.74 12.04 3.84
C LEU A 84 -4.78 10.71 4.59
N GLY A 85 -3.80 10.40 5.45
CA GLY A 85 -3.73 9.12 6.16
C GLY A 85 -3.43 7.93 5.24
N ILE A 86 -2.58 8.12 4.22
CA ILE A 86 -2.21 7.10 3.23
C ILE A 86 -0.69 6.94 3.17
N SER A 87 -0.20 5.88 2.51
CA SER A 87 1.24 5.71 2.31
C SER A 87 1.82 6.77 1.39
N THR A 88 3.12 7.05 1.51
CA THR A 88 3.84 8.00 0.64
C THR A 88 3.76 7.61 -0.83
N GLY A 89 3.80 6.31 -1.15
CA GLY A 89 3.59 5.81 -2.51
C GLY A 89 2.19 6.10 -3.05
N SER A 90 1.15 5.93 -2.22
CA SER A 90 -0.23 6.27 -2.59
C SER A 90 -0.42 7.77 -2.77
N ALA A 91 0.26 8.59 -1.96
CA ALA A 91 0.24 10.04 -2.10
C ALA A 91 0.94 10.48 -3.40
N LEU A 92 2.08 9.88 -3.74
CA LEU A 92 2.77 10.14 -4.99
C LEU A 92 1.90 9.80 -6.20
N GLN A 93 1.21 8.65 -6.18
CA GLN A 93 0.26 8.29 -7.23
C GLN A 93 -0.90 9.31 -7.30
N ARG A 94 -1.42 9.77 -6.15
CA ARG A 94 -2.46 10.81 -6.12
C ARG A 94 -1.99 12.10 -6.76
N ILE A 95 -0.76 12.53 -6.52
CA ILE A 95 -0.15 13.70 -7.18
C ILE A 95 -0.07 13.47 -8.70
N ALA A 96 0.43 12.32 -9.12
CA ALA A 96 0.53 11.95 -10.53
C ALA A 96 -0.83 12.03 -11.23
N ASP A 97 -1.85 11.41 -10.66
CA ASP A 97 -3.22 11.41 -11.18
C ASP A 97 -3.77 12.83 -11.33
N VAL A 98 -3.56 13.68 -10.32
CA VAL A 98 -4.02 15.08 -10.33
C VAL A 98 -3.33 15.88 -11.43
N LEU A 99 -2.01 15.72 -11.56
CA LEU A 99 -1.24 16.40 -12.63
C LEU A 99 -1.68 15.92 -14.01
N ASP A 100 -1.85 14.62 -14.20
CA ASP A 100 -2.30 14.05 -15.48
C ASP A 100 -3.66 14.60 -15.88
N VAL A 101 -4.64 14.57 -14.98
CA VAL A 101 -5.98 15.10 -15.30
C VAL A 101 -5.90 16.57 -15.65
N ARG A 102 -5.25 17.36 -14.82
CA ARG A 102 -5.23 18.81 -14.95
C ARG A 102 -4.51 19.30 -16.22
N PHE A 103 -3.36 18.70 -16.53
CA PHE A 103 -2.51 19.19 -17.63
C PHE A 103 -2.73 18.47 -18.95
N ARG A 104 -3.21 17.22 -18.91
CA ARG A 104 -3.39 16.41 -20.12
C ARG A 104 -4.85 16.33 -20.59
N PHE A 105 -5.82 16.42 -19.64
CA PHE A 105 -7.24 16.28 -19.94
C PHE A 105 -8.06 17.49 -19.46
N PRO A 106 -7.87 18.68 -20.05
CA PRO A 106 -8.50 19.90 -19.55
C PRO A 106 -10.03 19.85 -19.54
N ARG A 107 -10.68 19.19 -20.51
CA ARG A 107 -12.15 19.06 -20.56
C ARG A 107 -12.67 18.08 -19.52
N LEU A 108 -11.94 16.99 -19.29
CA LEU A 108 -12.24 16.05 -18.23
C LEU A 108 -12.07 16.71 -16.86
N TRP A 109 -11.05 17.55 -16.70
CA TRP A 109 -10.83 18.36 -15.50
C TRP A 109 -12.00 19.32 -15.23
N GLU A 110 -12.48 20.05 -16.25
CA GLU A 110 -13.64 20.93 -16.13
C GLU A 110 -14.92 20.16 -15.74
N ALA A 111 -15.18 19.02 -16.35
CA ALA A 111 -16.33 18.16 -16.00
C ALA A 111 -16.24 17.64 -14.55
N PHE A 112 -15.04 17.30 -14.08
CA PHE A 112 -14.81 16.93 -12.69
C PHE A 112 -15.05 18.11 -11.74
N LEU A 113 -14.52 19.30 -12.03
CA LEU A 113 -14.77 20.51 -11.24
C LEU A 113 -16.25 20.88 -11.17
N GLY A 114 -16.98 20.66 -12.26
CA GLY A 114 -18.45 20.82 -12.33
C GLY A 114 -19.24 19.76 -11.55
N GLY A 115 -18.56 18.74 -10.98
CA GLY A 115 -19.22 17.66 -10.25
C GLY A 115 -19.97 16.66 -11.15
N GLU A 116 -19.76 16.69 -12.46
CA GLU A 116 -20.37 15.76 -13.42
C GLU A 116 -19.77 14.35 -13.29
N LEU A 117 -18.48 14.27 -12.90
CA LEU A 117 -17.70 13.04 -12.75
C LEU A 117 -17.22 12.85 -11.31
N ARG A 118 -16.99 11.59 -10.93
CA ARG A 118 -16.30 11.20 -9.71
C ARG A 118 -14.81 11.08 -9.98
N TRP A 119 -14.00 11.29 -8.96
CA TRP A 119 -12.54 11.21 -9.08
C TRP A 119 -12.06 9.86 -9.66
N TRP A 120 -12.65 8.75 -9.20
CA TRP A 120 -12.26 7.43 -9.68
C TRP A 120 -12.53 7.23 -11.20
N GLN A 121 -13.57 7.87 -11.75
CA GLN A 121 -13.87 7.83 -13.19
C GLN A 121 -12.76 8.54 -13.98
N VAL A 122 -12.34 9.67 -13.49
CA VAL A 122 -11.28 10.47 -14.12
C VAL A 122 -9.96 9.74 -14.10
N VAL A 123 -9.60 9.16 -12.94
CA VAL A 123 -8.37 8.36 -12.77
C VAL A 123 -8.36 7.11 -13.64
N ASP A 124 -9.49 6.41 -13.80
CA ASP A 124 -9.58 5.23 -14.68
C ASP A 124 -9.24 5.61 -16.14
N VAL A 125 -9.73 6.75 -16.62
CA VAL A 125 -9.39 7.27 -17.96
C VAL A 125 -7.92 7.60 -18.11
N THR A 126 -7.36 8.36 -17.16
CA THR A 126 -5.96 8.82 -17.25
C THR A 126 -4.99 7.65 -17.19
N ASN A 127 -5.25 6.66 -16.35
CA ASN A 127 -4.43 5.45 -16.24
C ASN A 127 -4.45 4.62 -17.53
N ARG A 128 -5.63 4.47 -18.15
CA ARG A 128 -5.74 3.77 -19.45
C ARG A 128 -5.01 4.50 -20.56
N ALA A 129 -5.03 5.85 -20.54
CA ALA A 129 -4.41 6.71 -21.53
C ALA A 129 -2.98 7.15 -21.18
N ALA A 130 -2.38 6.58 -20.14
CA ALA A 130 -1.06 6.96 -19.61
C ALA A 130 0.04 7.02 -20.69
N VAL A 131 0.04 6.05 -21.59
CA VAL A 131 1.06 5.90 -22.65
C VAL A 131 0.93 6.88 -23.81
N LEU A 132 -0.23 7.52 -23.95
CA LEU A 132 -0.48 8.43 -25.09
C LEU A 132 0.33 9.71 -24.97
N GLY A 133 0.91 10.15 -26.08
CA GLY A 133 1.55 11.47 -26.20
C GLY A 133 0.52 12.61 -26.18
N VAL A 134 0.98 13.84 -25.99
CA VAL A 134 0.14 15.04 -25.78
C VAL A 134 -0.94 15.22 -26.85
N LYS A 135 -0.60 15.06 -28.13
CA LYS A 135 -1.59 15.23 -29.25
C LYS A 135 -2.67 14.16 -29.25
N ALA A 136 -2.31 12.91 -28.96
CA ALA A 136 -3.25 11.80 -28.90
C ALA A 136 -4.18 11.96 -27.70
N VAL A 137 -3.67 12.38 -26.55
CA VAL A 137 -4.48 12.71 -25.37
C VAL A 137 -5.46 13.85 -25.66
N GLU A 138 -5.04 14.91 -26.32
CA GLU A 138 -5.94 16.02 -26.69
C GLU A 138 -7.10 15.57 -27.60
N TRP A 139 -6.83 14.64 -28.51
CA TRP A 139 -7.87 14.04 -29.34
C TRP A 139 -8.83 13.21 -28.48
N LEU A 140 -8.29 12.36 -27.58
CA LEU A 140 -9.10 11.51 -26.68
C LEU A 140 -9.96 12.35 -25.74
N ASP A 141 -9.42 13.44 -25.17
CA ASP A 141 -10.15 14.36 -24.28
C ASP A 141 -11.36 15.00 -24.99
N ARG A 142 -11.22 15.34 -26.28
CA ARG A 142 -12.36 15.81 -27.09
C ARG A 142 -13.41 14.73 -27.29
N GLN A 143 -13.01 13.49 -27.57
CA GLN A 143 -13.96 12.36 -27.73
C GLN A 143 -14.73 12.09 -26.43
N LEU A 144 -14.02 12.09 -25.30
CA LEU A 144 -14.60 11.91 -23.98
C LEU A 144 -15.61 13.03 -23.64
N ALA A 145 -15.23 14.29 -23.87
CA ALA A 145 -16.11 15.45 -23.62
C ALA A 145 -17.40 15.39 -24.43
N TRP A 146 -17.37 14.85 -25.64
CA TRP A 146 -18.57 14.58 -26.42
C TRP A 146 -19.38 13.41 -25.88
N ALA A 147 -18.70 12.29 -25.59
CA ALA A 147 -19.37 11.06 -25.14
C ALA A 147 -20.07 11.23 -23.80
N MET A 148 -19.48 11.97 -22.86
CA MET A 148 -20.05 12.24 -21.53
C MET A 148 -21.42 12.92 -21.61
N LYS A 149 -21.72 13.65 -22.68
CA LYS A 149 -23.00 14.31 -22.87
C LYS A 149 -24.12 13.37 -23.33
N VAL A 150 -23.75 12.22 -23.92
CA VAL A 150 -24.74 11.36 -24.63
C VAL A 150 -24.67 9.88 -24.23
N TRP A 151 -23.62 9.45 -23.55
CA TRP A 151 -23.43 8.05 -23.16
C TRP A 151 -23.33 7.87 -21.64
N SER A 152 -23.79 6.71 -21.18
CA SER A 152 -23.50 6.27 -19.81
C SER A 152 -21.99 5.97 -19.65
N TRP A 153 -21.47 6.12 -18.43
CA TRP A 153 -20.07 5.83 -18.11
C TRP A 153 -19.65 4.41 -18.54
N GLN A 154 -20.49 3.41 -18.28
CA GLN A 154 -20.23 2.03 -18.69
C GLN A 154 -20.07 1.86 -20.20
N ARG A 155 -20.81 2.66 -21.00
CA ARG A 155 -20.65 2.65 -22.45
C ARG A 155 -19.34 3.30 -22.86
N ILE A 156 -18.92 4.37 -22.20
CA ILE A 156 -17.62 5.01 -22.42
C ILE A 156 -16.51 4.00 -22.18
N LEU A 157 -16.53 3.28 -21.04
CA LEU A 157 -15.52 2.28 -20.71
C LEU A 157 -15.38 1.15 -21.75
N LYS A 158 -16.46 0.77 -22.42
CA LYS A 158 -16.39 -0.23 -23.51
C LYS A 158 -15.73 0.29 -24.79
N HIS A 159 -15.63 1.60 -24.96
CA HIS A 159 -15.08 2.22 -26.17
C HIS A 159 -13.70 2.84 -25.95
N ILE A 160 -13.31 3.12 -24.71
CA ILE A 160 -12.09 3.87 -24.42
C ILE A 160 -10.84 3.16 -24.93
N ASP A 161 -10.74 1.85 -24.78
CA ASP A 161 -9.56 1.08 -25.23
C ASP A 161 -9.43 1.13 -26.76
N ARG A 162 -10.56 1.11 -27.47
CA ARG A 162 -10.60 1.30 -28.92
C ARG A 162 -10.14 2.72 -29.29
N TRP A 163 -10.62 3.75 -28.61
CA TRP A 163 -10.20 5.13 -28.84
C TRP A 163 -8.72 5.37 -28.56
N ILE A 164 -8.16 4.71 -27.55
CA ILE A 164 -6.72 4.77 -27.27
C ILE A 164 -5.92 4.22 -28.47
N VAL A 165 -6.35 3.09 -29.04
CA VAL A 165 -5.73 2.52 -30.24
C VAL A 165 -5.92 3.44 -31.45
N GLU A 166 -7.08 4.06 -31.65
CA GLU A 166 -7.37 4.99 -32.73
C GLU A 166 -6.58 6.30 -32.60
N ALA A 167 -6.34 6.75 -31.35
CA ALA A 167 -5.58 7.99 -31.09
C ALA A 167 -4.10 7.88 -31.47
N ASP A 168 -3.49 6.72 -31.24
CA ASP A 168 -2.10 6.44 -31.62
C ASP A 168 -1.87 4.92 -31.78
N PRO A 169 -2.06 4.38 -33.00
CA PRO A 169 -1.84 2.96 -33.26
C PRO A 169 -0.41 2.48 -33.02
N ALA A 170 0.60 3.36 -33.23
CA ALA A 170 1.99 3.01 -33.05
C ALA A 170 2.31 2.83 -31.56
N VAL A 171 1.90 3.77 -30.73
CA VAL A 171 2.04 3.67 -29.27
C VAL A 171 1.24 2.49 -28.71
N ALA A 172 0.06 2.19 -29.28
CA ALA A 172 -0.71 1.01 -28.90
C ALA A 172 0.05 -0.29 -29.17
N ALA A 173 0.77 -0.38 -30.31
CA ALA A 173 1.62 -1.52 -30.63
C ALA A 173 2.84 -1.64 -29.69
N GLU A 174 3.50 -0.50 -29.41
CA GLU A 174 4.59 -0.44 -28.42
C GLU A 174 4.13 -0.85 -27.02
N ARG A 175 2.93 -0.42 -26.62
CA ARG A 175 2.32 -0.84 -25.35
C ARG A 175 2.08 -2.34 -25.31
N ALA A 176 1.52 -2.92 -26.37
CA ALA A 176 1.30 -4.36 -26.45
C ALA A 176 2.62 -5.13 -26.29
N GLU A 177 3.72 -4.62 -26.87
CA GLU A 177 5.05 -5.21 -26.71
C GLU A 177 5.63 -4.96 -25.30
N ALA A 178 5.38 -3.80 -24.69
CA ALA A 178 5.78 -3.51 -23.31
C ALA A 178 5.02 -4.39 -22.30
N GLU A 179 3.71 -4.57 -22.48
CA GLU A 179 2.91 -5.49 -21.67
C GLU A 179 3.37 -6.93 -21.84
N ARG A 180 3.83 -7.30 -23.03
CA ARG A 180 4.46 -8.59 -23.28
C ARG A 180 5.71 -8.82 -22.44
N ARG A 181 6.49 -7.75 -22.16
CA ARG A 181 7.67 -7.79 -21.28
C ARG A 181 7.31 -7.77 -19.81
N ARG A 182 6.11 -7.29 -19.44
CA ARG A 182 5.57 -7.24 -18.08
C ARG A 182 4.82 -8.50 -17.69
N ARG A 183 4.80 -9.53 -18.55
CA ARG A 183 4.17 -10.80 -18.20
C ARG A 183 4.75 -11.32 -16.90
N ASP A 184 3.88 -11.58 -15.98
CA ASP A 184 4.22 -12.07 -14.65
C ASP A 184 3.03 -12.83 -14.08
N VAL A 185 3.29 -13.82 -13.24
CA VAL A 185 2.27 -14.51 -12.46
C VAL A 185 2.62 -14.37 -11.01
N GLN A 186 1.71 -13.82 -10.25
CA GLN A 186 1.89 -13.53 -8.84
C GLN A 186 0.96 -14.39 -7.98
N VAL A 187 1.43 -14.69 -6.79
CA VAL A 187 0.66 -15.34 -5.74
C VAL A 187 0.51 -14.34 -4.60
N SER A 188 -0.73 -14.06 -4.19
CA SER A 188 -1.01 -13.15 -3.08
C SER A 188 -0.52 -13.72 -1.74
N GLY A 189 -0.55 -12.87 -0.72
CA GLY A 189 -0.48 -13.32 0.67
C GLY A 189 -1.67 -14.25 1.04
N ILE A 190 -1.52 -14.91 2.17
CA ILE A 190 -2.53 -15.81 2.71
C ILE A 190 -3.69 -14.99 3.29
N THR A 191 -4.90 -15.29 2.86
CA THR A 191 -6.14 -14.78 3.45
C THR A 191 -7.08 -15.96 3.68
N ASP A 192 -7.56 -16.13 4.91
CA ASP A 192 -8.43 -17.25 5.30
C ASP A 192 -7.87 -18.63 4.96
N GLY A 193 -6.54 -18.80 5.00
CA GLY A 193 -5.83 -20.03 4.65
C GLY A 193 -5.69 -20.30 3.15
N HIS A 194 -5.99 -19.32 2.31
CA HIS A 194 -5.93 -19.42 0.85
C HIS A 194 -5.06 -18.33 0.24
N CYS A 195 -4.53 -18.59 -0.96
CA CYS A 195 -3.84 -17.61 -1.78
C CYS A 195 -4.59 -17.35 -3.08
N THR A 196 -4.51 -16.13 -3.59
CA THR A 196 -5.00 -15.80 -4.93
C THR A 196 -3.83 -15.86 -5.91
N ILE A 197 -4.03 -16.51 -7.05
CA ILE A 197 -3.08 -16.50 -8.18
C ILE A 197 -3.65 -15.58 -9.24
N TRP A 198 -2.87 -14.60 -9.68
CA TRP A 198 -3.25 -13.64 -10.71
C TRP A 198 -2.03 -13.22 -11.54
N GLY A 199 -2.27 -12.77 -12.76
CA GLY A 199 -1.16 -12.37 -13.61
C GLY A 199 -1.57 -12.07 -15.03
N ILE A 200 -0.58 -11.71 -15.85
CA ILE A 200 -0.70 -11.46 -17.27
C ILE A 200 0.17 -12.48 -18.02
N VAL A 201 -0.45 -13.26 -18.89
CA VAL A 201 0.21 -14.24 -19.75
C VAL A 201 -0.22 -14.01 -21.20
N ASP A 202 0.46 -14.61 -22.18
CA ASP A 202 0.00 -14.58 -23.57
C ASP A 202 -1.38 -15.21 -23.70
N ALA A 203 -2.22 -14.68 -24.58
CA ALA A 203 -3.59 -15.14 -24.75
C ALA A 203 -3.69 -16.63 -25.07
N ALA A 204 -2.79 -17.14 -25.91
CA ALA A 204 -2.74 -18.57 -26.23
C ALA A 204 -2.41 -19.43 -25.00
N ASP A 205 -1.46 -18.99 -24.17
CA ASP A 205 -1.05 -19.70 -22.96
C ASP A 205 -2.16 -19.66 -21.90
N GLY A 206 -2.85 -18.53 -21.77
CA GLY A 206 -4.01 -18.39 -20.87
C GLY A 206 -5.14 -19.35 -21.24
N VAL A 207 -5.46 -19.46 -22.54
CA VAL A 207 -6.45 -20.44 -23.04
C VAL A 207 -5.98 -21.87 -22.80
N ALA A 208 -4.72 -22.18 -23.09
CA ALA A 208 -4.16 -23.52 -22.88
C ALA A 208 -4.19 -23.91 -21.39
N PHE A 209 -3.85 -22.96 -20.50
CA PHE A 209 -3.89 -23.17 -19.05
C PHE A 209 -5.31 -23.42 -18.55
N ASP A 210 -6.30 -22.64 -19.00
CA ASP A 210 -7.72 -22.86 -18.66
C ASP A 210 -8.21 -24.25 -19.06
N HIS A 211 -7.85 -24.71 -20.27
CA HIS A 211 -8.14 -26.05 -20.75
C HIS A 211 -7.45 -27.13 -19.89
N ALA A 212 -6.16 -26.96 -19.57
CA ALA A 212 -5.42 -27.90 -18.73
C ALA A 212 -6.02 -28.03 -17.34
N LEU A 213 -6.36 -26.90 -16.70
CA LEU A 213 -7.06 -26.90 -15.40
C LEU A 213 -8.37 -27.68 -15.45
N THR A 214 -9.15 -27.48 -16.50
CA THR A 214 -10.43 -28.18 -16.66
C THR A 214 -10.22 -29.67 -16.91
N ALA A 215 -9.23 -30.04 -17.70
CA ALA A 215 -8.90 -31.45 -17.98
C ALA A 215 -8.48 -32.20 -16.70
N VAL A 216 -7.54 -31.63 -15.93
CA VAL A 216 -7.10 -32.20 -14.65
C VAL A 216 -8.24 -32.25 -13.64
N ALA A 217 -9.02 -31.18 -13.51
CA ALA A 217 -10.17 -31.13 -12.57
C ALA A 217 -11.22 -32.24 -12.81
N ARG A 218 -11.37 -32.68 -14.06
CA ARG A 218 -12.27 -33.80 -14.41
C ARG A 218 -11.75 -35.15 -13.97
N THR A 219 -10.45 -35.30 -13.74
CA THR A 219 -9.85 -36.56 -13.26
C THR A 219 -9.83 -36.65 -11.74
N LEU A 220 -10.04 -35.53 -11.03
CA LEU A 220 -10.08 -35.50 -9.58
C LEU A 220 -11.39 -36.14 -9.03
N PRO A 221 -11.34 -36.79 -7.86
CA PRO A 221 -12.49 -37.40 -7.23
C PRO A 221 -13.61 -36.39 -6.95
N ALA A 222 -14.86 -36.83 -6.94
CA ALA A 222 -16.02 -35.97 -6.66
C ALA A 222 -16.03 -35.44 -5.21
N GLU A 223 -15.38 -36.14 -4.29
CA GLU A 223 -15.18 -35.75 -2.89
C GLU A 223 -14.38 -34.47 -2.73
N GLU A 224 -13.58 -34.08 -3.71
CA GLU A 224 -12.84 -32.78 -3.79
C GLU A 224 -13.78 -31.59 -4.05
N GLY A 225 -15.07 -31.83 -4.23
CA GLY A 225 -16.09 -30.81 -4.39
C GLY A 225 -16.62 -30.62 -5.80
N ASP A 226 -17.21 -29.47 -6.07
CA ASP A 226 -17.74 -29.12 -7.38
C ASP A 226 -16.60 -28.87 -8.42
N LEU A 227 -16.96 -28.63 -9.68
CA LEU A 227 -15.97 -28.40 -10.72
C LEU A 227 -15.05 -27.19 -10.43
N ARG A 228 -15.56 -26.13 -9.76
CA ARG A 228 -14.77 -24.94 -9.43
C ARG A 228 -13.71 -25.28 -8.38
N GLN A 229 -14.10 -26.02 -7.34
CA GLN A 229 -13.21 -26.48 -6.27
C GLN A 229 -12.14 -27.42 -6.83
N ARG A 230 -12.53 -28.38 -7.68
CA ARG A 230 -11.58 -29.26 -8.36
C ARG A 230 -10.64 -28.55 -9.33
N ARG A 231 -11.08 -27.47 -9.97
CA ARG A 231 -10.16 -26.61 -10.77
C ARG A 231 -9.12 -25.92 -9.89
N ALA A 232 -9.48 -25.49 -8.69
CA ALA A 232 -8.52 -24.94 -7.74
C ALA A 232 -7.51 -26.00 -7.26
N ALA A 233 -7.98 -27.21 -6.94
CA ALA A 233 -7.11 -28.34 -6.60
C ALA A 233 -6.19 -28.75 -7.75
N ALA A 234 -6.65 -28.66 -9.01
CA ALA A 234 -5.88 -28.94 -10.21
C ALA A 234 -4.63 -28.05 -10.36
N VAL A 235 -4.64 -26.81 -9.85
CA VAL A 235 -3.45 -25.94 -9.82
C VAL A 235 -2.32 -26.63 -9.05
N GLY A 236 -2.61 -27.17 -7.87
CA GLY A 236 -1.63 -27.89 -7.06
C GLY A 236 -1.12 -29.18 -7.74
N VAL A 237 -2.00 -29.90 -8.43
CA VAL A 237 -1.61 -31.11 -9.19
C VAL A 237 -0.63 -30.75 -10.31
N LEU A 238 -0.94 -29.73 -11.11
CA LEU A 238 -0.06 -29.26 -12.19
C LEU A 238 1.29 -28.78 -11.65
N ALA A 239 1.30 -28.03 -10.56
CA ALA A 239 2.53 -27.54 -9.94
C ALA A 239 3.43 -28.71 -9.46
N ARG A 240 2.86 -29.74 -8.83
CA ARG A 240 3.61 -30.93 -8.38
C ARG A 240 4.11 -31.78 -9.54
N GLN A 241 3.34 -31.95 -10.60
CA GLN A 241 3.76 -32.69 -11.79
C GLN A 241 5.01 -32.11 -12.45
N VAL A 242 5.09 -30.77 -12.52
CA VAL A 242 6.25 -30.09 -13.13
C VAL A 242 7.49 -30.14 -12.22
N SER A 243 7.32 -30.03 -10.91
CA SER A 243 8.44 -30.07 -9.96
C SER A 243 9.04 -31.46 -9.77
N GLY A 244 8.36 -32.53 -10.21
CA GLY A 244 8.80 -33.90 -10.01
C GLY A 244 8.96 -34.32 -8.55
N GLN A 245 8.39 -33.55 -7.63
CA GLN A 245 8.50 -33.74 -6.19
C GLN A 245 7.13 -33.66 -5.53
N ASP A 246 6.82 -34.63 -4.71
CA ASP A 246 5.70 -34.55 -3.75
C ASP A 246 6.00 -33.57 -2.59
N VAL A 247 7.16 -32.93 -2.61
CA VAL A 247 7.68 -32.06 -1.56
C VAL A 247 7.81 -30.62 -2.09
N LEU A 248 7.37 -29.66 -1.32
CA LEU A 248 7.58 -28.25 -1.60
C LEU A 248 9.08 -27.95 -1.75
N PRO A 249 9.49 -27.07 -2.71
CA PRO A 249 10.88 -26.68 -2.85
C PRO A 249 11.40 -26.13 -1.53
N ALA A 250 12.71 -26.35 -1.26
CA ALA A 250 13.35 -25.85 -0.04
C ALA A 250 13.28 -24.31 0.00
N ALA A 251 12.25 -23.78 0.63
CA ALA A 251 12.06 -22.35 0.86
C ALA A 251 12.18 -22.06 2.35
N THR A 252 12.81 -20.95 2.70
CA THR A 252 12.80 -20.45 4.08
C THR A 252 11.54 -19.60 4.25
N VAL A 253 10.62 -20.09 5.06
CA VAL A 253 9.44 -19.36 5.47
C VAL A 253 9.62 -18.94 6.92
N VAL A 254 9.42 -17.66 7.23
CA VAL A 254 9.44 -17.14 8.59
C VAL A 254 8.00 -16.99 9.05
N VAL A 255 7.68 -17.69 10.13
CA VAL A 255 6.35 -17.68 10.74
C VAL A 255 6.47 -17.10 12.15
N HIS A 256 5.78 -15.99 12.39
CA HIS A 256 5.69 -15.38 13.72
C HIS A 256 4.49 -15.97 14.45
N VAL A 257 4.75 -16.55 15.59
CA VAL A 257 3.71 -17.18 16.44
C VAL A 257 3.90 -16.71 17.87
N ASN A 258 2.79 -16.65 18.61
CA ASN A 258 2.88 -16.47 20.05
C ASN A 258 3.35 -17.79 20.67
N ALA A 259 4.49 -17.77 21.37
CA ALA A 259 5.06 -18.95 21.99
C ALA A 259 4.15 -19.59 23.07
N THR A 260 3.21 -18.81 23.62
CA THR A 260 2.22 -19.27 24.61
C THR A 260 0.94 -19.80 23.98
N ASP A 261 0.86 -19.87 22.63
CA ASP A 261 -0.34 -20.40 21.94
C ASP A 261 -0.46 -21.92 22.21
N PRO A 262 -1.55 -22.38 22.86
CA PRO A 262 -1.75 -23.79 23.18
C PRO A 262 -1.73 -24.71 21.95
N ALA A 263 -2.11 -24.20 20.78
CA ALA A 263 -2.13 -24.96 19.53
C ALA A 263 -0.72 -25.40 19.07
N LEU A 264 0.33 -24.77 19.59
CA LEU A 264 1.73 -25.12 19.27
C LEU A 264 2.32 -26.17 20.18
N GLY A 265 1.78 -26.37 21.39
CA GLY A 265 2.31 -27.31 22.38
C GLY A 265 3.77 -27.00 22.82
N LEU A 266 4.21 -25.74 22.66
CA LEU A 266 5.59 -25.35 22.96
C LEU A 266 5.85 -24.97 24.41
N VAL A 267 4.82 -24.54 25.14
CA VAL A 267 4.89 -24.11 26.53
C VAL A 267 3.66 -24.63 27.29
N GLU A 268 3.85 -25.21 28.46
CA GLU A 268 2.77 -25.50 29.38
C GLU A 268 2.13 -24.19 29.87
N PRO A 269 0.78 -24.03 29.88
CA PRO A 269 0.15 -22.79 30.30
C PRO A 269 0.46 -22.57 31.81
N THR A 270 1.35 -21.60 32.09
CA THR A 270 1.58 -21.14 33.45
C THR A 270 0.59 -20.04 33.80
N GLU A 271 -0.08 -20.09 34.92
CA GLU A 271 -1.09 -19.11 35.39
C GLU A 271 -0.51 -17.70 35.67
N GLU A 272 0.82 -17.48 35.53
CA GLU A 272 1.52 -16.26 35.93
C GLU A 272 2.04 -15.38 34.78
N ALA A 273 1.62 -15.58 33.54
CA ALA A 273 1.98 -14.64 32.49
C ALA A 273 1.20 -13.33 32.66
N GLY A 274 1.64 -12.50 33.60
CA GLY A 274 1.17 -11.13 33.80
C GLY A 274 1.36 -10.35 32.51
N GLY A 275 0.25 -10.16 31.76
CA GLY A 275 0.25 -9.39 30.53
C GLY A 275 0.68 -7.95 30.80
N ILE A 276 1.55 -7.42 29.96
CA ILE A 276 1.83 -5.99 29.88
C ILE A 276 0.47 -5.30 29.66
N ALA A 277 0.07 -4.49 30.64
CA ALA A 277 -1.19 -3.77 30.59
C ALA A 277 -1.20 -2.87 29.34
N GLY A 278 -2.05 -3.18 28.35
CA GLY A 278 -2.21 -2.43 27.10
C GLY A 278 -1.98 -3.23 25.81
N ALA A 279 -1.34 -4.40 25.86
CA ALA A 279 -1.37 -5.31 24.72
C ALA A 279 -2.71 -6.05 24.74
N SER A 280 -3.60 -5.79 23.80
CA SER A 280 -4.74 -6.71 23.56
C SER A 280 -4.16 -8.12 23.44
N PRO A 281 -4.70 -9.12 24.14
CA PRO A 281 -4.26 -10.49 23.94
C PRO A 281 -4.46 -10.77 22.45
N VAL A 282 -3.36 -11.00 21.71
CA VAL A 282 -3.45 -11.57 20.37
C VAL A 282 -4.26 -12.82 20.56
N ALA A 283 -5.46 -12.86 19.96
CA ALA A 283 -6.36 -13.96 20.14
C ALA A 283 -5.57 -15.25 19.84
N SER A 284 -5.51 -16.15 20.83
CA SER A 284 -4.85 -17.45 20.67
C SER A 284 -5.36 -18.07 19.38
N GLY A 285 -4.47 -18.46 18.48
CA GLY A 285 -4.81 -19.10 17.23
C GLY A 285 -4.46 -18.35 15.94
N ALA A 286 -3.73 -17.22 16.00
CA ALA A 286 -3.24 -16.52 14.82
C ALA A 286 -1.71 -16.51 14.75
N ALA A 287 -1.17 -16.82 13.57
CA ALA A 287 0.23 -16.70 13.21
C ALA A 287 0.37 -15.76 12.01
N VAL A 288 1.52 -15.11 11.88
CA VAL A 288 1.84 -14.29 10.71
C VAL A 288 2.98 -14.94 9.94
N VAL A 289 2.74 -15.25 8.69
CA VAL A 289 3.75 -15.75 7.74
C VAL A 289 4.30 -14.55 6.97
N GLU A 290 5.60 -14.26 7.13
CA GLU A 290 6.22 -13.11 6.45
C GLU A 290 5.99 -13.16 4.94
N ARG A 291 5.63 -12.03 4.36
CA ARG A 291 5.23 -11.83 2.95
C ARG A 291 3.92 -12.51 2.54
N TRP A 292 3.40 -13.45 3.36
CA TRP A 292 2.23 -14.23 2.99
C TRP A 292 0.98 -13.85 3.79
N GLY A 293 1.14 -13.25 4.97
CA GLY A 293 0.01 -12.76 5.78
C GLY A 293 -0.39 -13.68 6.92
N ALA A 294 -1.65 -13.57 7.34
CA ALA A 294 -2.15 -14.27 8.52
C ALA A 294 -2.57 -15.71 8.21
N LEU A 295 -2.24 -16.63 9.14
CA LEU A 295 -2.62 -18.04 9.12
C LEU A 295 -3.14 -18.44 10.50
N LEU A 296 -4.14 -19.30 10.56
CA LEU A 296 -4.54 -19.91 11.83
C LEU A 296 -3.40 -20.78 12.37
N THR A 297 -3.04 -20.63 13.64
CA THR A 297 -1.96 -21.40 14.28
C THR A 297 -2.18 -22.92 14.12
N ALA A 298 -3.42 -23.38 14.22
CA ALA A 298 -3.79 -24.77 14.00
C ALA A 298 -3.49 -25.30 12.58
N ARG A 299 -3.31 -24.41 11.59
CA ARG A 299 -2.96 -24.77 10.20
C ARG A 299 -1.46 -24.80 9.94
N ILE A 300 -0.61 -24.37 10.87
CA ILE A 300 0.84 -24.38 10.71
C ILE A 300 1.39 -25.77 10.39
N PRO A 301 0.98 -26.86 11.08
CA PRO A 301 1.49 -28.18 10.76
C PRO A 301 1.18 -28.61 9.32
N GLU A 302 -0.02 -28.32 8.82
CA GLU A 302 -0.42 -28.60 7.44
C GLU A 302 0.39 -27.74 6.45
N PHE A 303 0.53 -26.44 6.75
CA PHE A 303 1.27 -25.49 5.92
C PHE A 303 2.76 -25.84 5.82
N LEU A 304 3.35 -26.35 6.89
CA LEU A 304 4.77 -26.75 6.95
C LEU A 304 5.00 -28.23 6.64
N ALA A 305 3.95 -29.01 6.32
CA ALA A 305 4.05 -30.43 6.03
C ALA A 305 5.10 -30.70 4.94
N GLY A 306 6.06 -31.57 5.24
CA GLY A 306 7.18 -31.89 4.33
C GLY A 306 8.33 -30.88 4.32
N SER A 307 8.27 -29.81 5.11
CA SER A 307 9.34 -28.79 5.21
C SER A 307 10.28 -29.08 6.39
N ARG A 308 11.55 -28.67 6.26
CA ARG A 308 12.49 -28.65 7.41
C ARG A 308 12.19 -27.39 8.23
N VAL A 309 11.73 -27.55 9.47
CA VAL A 309 11.39 -26.44 10.36
C VAL A 309 12.58 -26.10 11.26
N THR A 310 12.96 -24.83 11.31
CA THR A 310 13.94 -24.29 12.28
C THR A 310 13.21 -23.28 13.15
N VAL A 311 13.10 -23.55 14.44
CA VAL A 311 12.51 -22.64 15.42
C VAL A 311 13.60 -21.71 15.93
N ARG A 312 13.35 -20.39 15.87
CA ARG A 312 14.21 -19.37 16.49
C ARG A 312 13.36 -18.59 17.50
N PRO A 313 13.74 -18.57 18.77
CA PRO A 313 13.06 -17.73 19.75
C PRO A 313 13.28 -16.26 19.40
N VAL A 314 12.26 -15.42 19.62
CA VAL A 314 12.40 -13.97 19.49
C VAL A 314 13.29 -13.47 20.64
N VAL A 315 14.28 -12.68 20.31
CA VAL A 315 15.16 -12.07 21.31
C VAL A 315 14.45 -10.90 21.97
N ASP A 316 14.40 -10.88 23.30
CA ASP A 316 13.90 -9.74 24.06
C ASP A 316 14.81 -8.53 23.81
N PRO A 317 14.33 -7.43 23.19
CA PRO A 317 15.15 -6.26 22.88
C PRO A 317 15.64 -5.54 24.15
N TRP A 318 14.95 -5.71 25.27
CA TRP A 318 15.35 -5.15 26.56
C TRP A 318 16.53 -5.89 27.19
N ALA A 319 16.75 -7.15 26.79
CA ALA A 319 17.90 -7.93 27.20
C ALA A 319 19.15 -7.64 26.36
N ILE A 320 19.04 -6.87 25.25
CA ILE A 320 20.19 -6.51 24.42
C ILE A 320 20.81 -5.23 24.95
N SER A 321 22.10 -5.32 25.38
CA SER A 321 22.83 -4.14 25.81
C SER A 321 22.99 -3.12 24.68
N PRO A 322 23.00 -1.82 25.01
CA PRO A 322 23.32 -0.77 24.03
C PRO A 322 24.68 -1.00 23.36
N GLU A 323 24.75 -0.80 22.06
CA GLU A 323 25.92 -1.04 21.21
C GLU A 323 26.60 0.27 20.82
N THR A 324 27.92 0.23 20.64
CA THR A 324 28.70 1.40 20.21
C THR A 324 28.79 1.55 18.69
N PRO A 325 28.93 0.47 17.89
CA PRO A 325 28.98 0.62 16.42
C PRO A 325 27.74 1.29 15.85
N HIS A 326 27.92 2.07 14.78
CA HIS A 326 26.82 2.68 14.03
C HIS A 326 25.81 1.65 13.51
N HIS A 327 26.31 0.51 13.01
CA HIS A 327 25.44 -0.57 12.54
C HIS A 327 25.07 -1.50 13.68
N PRO A 328 23.77 -1.78 13.90
CA PRO A 328 23.32 -2.71 14.93
C PRO A 328 23.77 -4.15 14.63
N SER A 329 24.01 -4.92 15.70
CA SER A 329 24.23 -6.36 15.59
C SER A 329 23.05 -7.08 14.94
N VAL A 330 23.30 -8.31 14.48
CA VAL A 330 22.23 -9.16 13.92
C VAL A 330 21.09 -9.37 14.92
N SER A 331 21.43 -9.53 16.21
CA SER A 331 20.45 -9.73 17.28
C SER A 331 19.56 -8.51 17.46
N LEU A 332 20.16 -7.32 17.57
CA LEU A 332 19.42 -6.06 17.75
C LEU A 332 18.60 -5.75 16.49
N ARG A 333 19.17 -5.94 15.30
CA ARG A 333 18.44 -5.80 14.02
C ARG A 333 17.22 -6.72 13.98
N THR A 334 17.40 -8.01 14.29
CA THR A 334 16.28 -8.98 14.27
C THR A 334 15.19 -8.60 15.26
N ALA A 335 15.57 -8.15 16.46
CA ALA A 335 14.59 -7.71 17.46
C ALA A 335 13.80 -6.49 16.97
N VAL A 336 14.47 -5.47 16.43
CA VAL A 336 13.81 -4.27 15.89
C VAL A 336 12.88 -4.62 14.74
N GLU A 337 13.36 -5.39 13.75
CA GLU A 337 12.57 -5.78 12.58
C GLU A 337 11.35 -6.65 12.93
N THR A 338 11.46 -7.48 13.98
CA THR A 338 10.36 -8.34 14.45
C THR A 338 9.29 -7.53 15.18
N LEU A 339 9.71 -6.60 16.05
CA LEU A 339 8.79 -5.83 16.88
C LEU A 339 8.23 -4.60 16.16
N MET A 340 8.95 -4.06 15.18
CA MET A 340 8.50 -2.99 14.29
C MET A 340 8.48 -3.50 12.84
N PRO A 341 7.42 -4.20 12.41
CA PRO A 341 7.42 -4.91 11.13
C PRO A 341 7.35 -4.02 9.89
N HIS A 342 7.10 -2.72 10.06
CA HIS A 342 6.95 -1.76 8.96
C HIS A 342 7.74 -0.46 9.24
N ASP A 343 7.89 0.34 8.18
CA ASP A 343 8.38 1.72 8.23
C ASP A 343 7.62 2.53 9.29
N MET A 344 8.34 3.13 10.23
CA MET A 344 7.79 3.90 11.35
C MET A 344 7.59 5.38 11.01
N PHE A 345 7.54 5.74 9.75
CA PHE A 345 7.01 7.02 9.28
C PHE A 345 5.47 7.02 9.33
N PRO A 346 4.79 8.18 9.49
CA PRO A 346 3.33 8.23 9.46
C PRO A 346 2.73 7.48 8.26
N TYR A 347 1.86 6.50 8.55
CA TYR A 347 1.21 5.62 7.58
C TYR A 347 2.20 4.81 6.71
N GLY A 348 3.43 4.58 7.18
CA GLY A 348 4.43 3.76 6.52
C GLY A 348 3.94 2.32 6.34
N ALA A 349 4.15 1.74 5.14
CA ALA A 349 3.73 0.39 4.81
C ALA A 349 4.87 -0.49 4.28
N THR A 350 6.07 0.06 4.13
CA THR A 350 7.25 -0.68 3.66
C THR A 350 7.66 -1.68 4.74
N PRO A 351 7.84 -2.97 4.41
CA PRO A 351 8.32 -3.96 5.38
C PRO A 351 9.69 -3.56 5.97
N SER A 352 9.86 -3.67 7.28
CA SER A 352 11.06 -3.23 8.01
C SER A 352 12.37 -3.85 7.49
N ARG A 353 12.33 -5.09 6.97
CA ARG A 353 13.49 -5.73 6.33
C ARG A 353 13.96 -5.05 5.05
N SER A 354 13.13 -4.21 4.45
CA SER A 354 13.45 -3.39 3.28
C SER A 354 13.77 -1.94 3.67
N CYS A 355 13.84 -1.66 4.97
CA CYS A 355 14.13 -0.36 5.54
C CYS A 355 15.58 -0.27 6.05
N ASP A 356 16.09 0.95 6.12
CA ASP A 356 17.25 1.25 6.96
C ASP A 356 16.82 1.23 8.44
N LEU A 357 17.67 0.77 9.33
CA LEU A 357 17.49 1.01 10.77
C LEU A 357 18.13 2.34 11.11
N ASP A 358 17.31 3.36 11.22
CA ASP A 358 17.74 4.73 11.43
C ASP A 358 17.77 5.09 12.91
N HIS A 359 18.74 5.94 13.29
CA HIS A 359 18.84 6.48 14.64
C HIS A 359 17.90 7.66 14.82
N THR A 360 16.99 7.58 15.79
CA THR A 360 16.06 8.68 16.11
C THR A 360 16.85 9.92 16.56
N ILE A 361 17.77 9.75 17.50
CA ILE A 361 18.81 10.73 17.82
C ILE A 361 20.00 10.39 16.91
N PRO A 362 20.39 11.30 15.99
CA PRO A 362 21.45 11.01 15.04
C PRO A 362 22.73 10.48 15.70
N TYR A 363 23.33 9.48 15.06
CA TYR A 363 24.62 8.94 15.52
C TYR A 363 25.72 9.98 15.33
N ALA A 364 26.54 10.15 16.35
CA ALA A 364 27.70 11.04 16.32
C ALA A 364 28.99 10.26 16.57
N ASP A 365 30.00 10.43 15.71
CA ASP A 365 31.28 9.71 15.82
C ASP A 365 32.04 10.04 17.13
N ASP A 366 31.87 11.26 17.65
CA ASP A 366 32.39 11.73 18.91
C ASP A 366 31.42 11.55 20.09
N GLY A 367 30.28 10.94 19.82
CA GLY A 367 29.23 10.63 20.80
C GLY A 367 29.70 9.51 21.74
N GLY A 368 29.15 9.49 22.94
CA GLY A 368 29.46 8.43 23.93
C GLY A 368 29.02 7.04 23.45
N PRO A 369 29.45 5.98 24.17
CA PRO A 369 29.08 4.60 23.83
C PRO A 369 27.57 4.36 24.00
N GLY A 370 27.04 3.34 23.30
CA GLY A 370 25.64 2.91 23.46
C GLY A 370 24.60 3.72 22.70
N GLN A 371 25.00 4.41 21.61
CA GLN A 371 24.07 5.17 20.77
C GLN A 371 23.14 4.24 19.98
N THR A 372 23.62 3.07 19.58
CA THR A 372 22.86 2.05 18.84
C THR A 372 22.16 1.13 19.84
N ARG A 373 20.88 1.37 20.06
CA ARG A 373 20.07 0.65 21.05
C ARG A 373 18.60 0.62 20.65
N TRP A 374 17.85 -0.29 21.23
CA TRP A 374 16.40 -0.45 21.01
C TRP A 374 15.62 0.87 21.08
N GLY A 375 15.86 1.70 22.08
CA GLY A 375 15.17 2.98 22.27
C GLY A 375 15.69 4.13 21.39
N ASN A 376 16.60 3.87 20.45
CA ASN A 376 17.11 4.88 19.51
C ASN A 376 17.09 4.42 18.05
N LEU A 377 16.46 3.27 17.75
CA LEU A 377 16.38 2.74 16.40
C LEU A 377 14.93 2.65 15.95
N GLY A 378 14.70 2.94 14.65
CA GLY A 378 13.43 2.74 13.97
C GLY A 378 13.64 2.38 12.51
N PRO A 379 12.87 1.43 11.94
CA PRO A 379 12.92 1.16 10.52
C PRO A 379 12.30 2.31 9.73
N LEU A 380 13.06 2.89 8.81
CA LEU A 380 12.63 3.89 7.85
C LEU A 380 13.01 3.44 6.44
N SER A 381 12.09 3.51 5.49
CA SER A 381 12.42 3.32 4.09
C SER A 381 13.44 4.36 3.63
N ARG A 382 14.18 4.10 2.57
CA ARG A 382 15.16 5.07 2.05
C ARG A 382 14.53 6.43 1.78
N PHE A 383 13.30 6.46 1.30
CA PHE A 383 12.57 7.71 1.07
C PHE A 383 12.24 8.42 2.39
N THR A 384 11.63 7.74 3.36
CA THR A 384 11.22 8.35 4.64
C THR A 384 12.42 8.73 5.52
N HIS A 385 13.54 8.01 5.40
CA HIS A 385 14.82 8.41 6.00
C HIS A 385 15.32 9.75 5.43
N ARG A 386 15.27 9.96 4.11
CA ARG A 386 15.62 11.25 3.48
C ARG A 386 14.65 12.37 3.86
N VAL A 387 13.36 12.07 3.94
CA VAL A 387 12.33 13.02 4.44
C VAL A 387 12.66 13.47 5.86
N LYS A 388 13.05 12.56 6.76
CA LYS A 388 13.53 12.91 8.11
C LYS A 388 14.75 13.82 8.07
N THR A 389 15.74 13.46 7.24
CA THR A 389 17.06 14.13 7.23
C THR A 389 16.99 15.49 6.55
N HIS A 390 16.25 15.63 5.46
CA HIS A 390 16.26 16.79 4.57
C HIS A 390 14.90 17.48 4.41
N GLY A 391 13.80 16.77 4.68
CA GLY A 391 12.44 17.26 4.45
C GLY A 391 11.85 18.09 5.58
N GLY A 392 12.64 18.51 6.57
CA GLY A 392 12.17 19.35 7.68
C GLY A 392 11.21 18.67 8.65
N TRP A 393 11.07 17.35 8.58
CA TRP A 393 10.30 16.57 9.54
C TRP A 393 11.10 16.36 10.83
N HIS A 394 10.47 16.56 11.97
CA HIS A 394 11.05 16.33 13.28
C HIS A 394 10.56 15.01 13.88
N LEU A 395 11.51 14.20 14.35
CA LEU A 395 11.24 12.93 14.99
C LEU A 395 11.75 12.94 16.43
N THR A 396 10.92 12.46 17.35
CA THR A 396 11.33 12.06 18.70
C THR A 396 10.77 10.69 19.02
N GLN A 397 11.47 9.94 19.87
CA GLN A 397 11.06 8.62 20.36
C GLN A 397 10.96 8.68 21.89
N PRO A 398 9.79 9.11 22.42
CA PRO A 398 9.60 9.28 23.87
C PRO A 398 9.74 7.96 24.63
N GLU A 399 9.32 6.85 24.03
CA GLU A 399 9.48 5.50 24.52
C GLU A 399 9.88 4.59 23.36
N PRO A 400 10.62 3.48 23.61
CA PRO A 400 10.95 2.52 22.56
C PRO A 400 9.72 2.00 21.83
N GLY A 401 9.73 2.11 20.48
CA GLY A 401 8.58 1.71 19.64
C GLY A 401 7.46 2.74 19.52
N ILE A 402 7.58 3.91 20.17
CA ILE A 402 6.64 5.03 20.06
C ILE A 402 7.35 6.20 19.42
N PHE A 403 6.91 6.63 18.25
CA PHE A 403 7.53 7.68 17.45
C PHE A 403 6.57 8.87 17.34
N HIS A 404 7.04 10.04 17.74
CA HIS A 404 6.31 11.29 17.56
C HIS A 404 6.94 12.09 16.43
N TRP A 405 6.15 12.29 15.38
CA TRP A 405 6.54 13.04 14.19
C TRP A 405 5.83 14.38 14.14
N ILE A 406 6.56 15.40 13.69
CA ILE A 406 6.01 16.74 13.40
C ILE A 406 6.38 17.06 11.96
N SER A 407 5.38 17.32 11.11
CA SER A 407 5.60 17.73 9.73
C SER A 407 5.98 19.20 9.61
N PRO A 408 6.64 19.65 8.52
CA PRO A 408 6.88 21.07 8.23
C PRO A 408 5.60 21.91 8.24
N ALA A 409 4.47 21.34 7.84
CA ALA A 409 3.16 21.99 7.89
C ALA A 409 2.56 22.07 9.30
N GLY A 410 3.23 21.54 10.34
CA GLY A 410 2.81 21.60 11.73
C GLY A 410 1.79 20.55 12.16
N TYR A 411 1.65 19.45 11.41
CA TYR A 411 0.85 18.31 11.82
C TYR A 411 1.66 17.39 12.74
N HIS A 412 1.01 16.86 13.78
CA HIS A 412 1.63 15.95 14.73
C HIS A 412 1.05 14.54 14.59
N TYR A 413 1.93 13.55 14.54
CA TYR A 413 1.58 12.14 14.42
C TYR A 413 2.25 11.31 15.50
N LEU A 414 1.49 10.41 16.11
CA LEU A 414 2.01 9.36 16.97
C LEU A 414 1.99 8.05 16.17
N VAL A 415 3.16 7.45 15.97
CA VAL A 415 3.32 6.19 15.24
C VAL A 415 3.79 5.11 16.20
N THR A 416 3.08 4.00 16.21
CA THR A 416 3.39 2.82 17.01
C THR A 416 3.33 1.57 16.13
N THR A 417 3.68 0.42 16.68
CA THR A 417 3.51 -0.87 15.99
C THR A 417 2.06 -1.20 15.65
N GLN A 418 1.09 -0.51 16.28
CA GLN A 418 -0.35 -0.68 16.01
C GLN A 418 -0.87 0.28 14.93
N GLY A 419 -0.05 1.24 14.49
CA GLY A 419 -0.43 2.18 13.45
C GLY A 419 -0.12 3.65 13.79
N THR A 420 -0.72 4.54 13.01
CA THR A 420 -0.51 6.00 13.10
C THR A 420 -1.78 6.69 13.57
N ILE A 421 -1.62 7.63 14.50
CA ILE A 421 -2.68 8.53 14.98
C ILE A 421 -2.21 9.98 14.75
N ARG A 422 -3.02 10.78 14.05
CA ARG A 422 -2.80 12.23 14.00
C ARG A 422 -3.34 12.86 15.28
N ILE A 423 -2.45 13.39 16.13
CA ILE A 423 -2.78 13.92 17.47
C ILE A 423 -2.98 15.43 17.49
N ALA A 424 -2.42 16.16 16.52
CA ALA A 424 -2.66 17.60 16.40
C ALA A 424 -2.58 18.05 14.94
N SER A 425 -3.27 19.13 14.64
CA SER A 425 -3.21 19.86 13.37
C SER A 425 -2.77 21.30 13.67
N PRO A 426 -2.12 21.99 12.72
CA PRO A 426 -1.80 23.39 12.89
C PRO A 426 -3.10 24.19 13.14
N PRO A 427 -3.04 25.29 13.90
CA PRO A 427 -4.20 26.16 14.07
C PRO A 427 -4.66 26.70 12.71
N PRO A 428 -5.97 26.86 12.49
CA PRO A 428 -6.48 27.51 11.28
C PRO A 428 -5.90 28.93 11.18
N ARG A 429 -5.37 29.25 10.01
CA ARG A 429 -4.87 30.61 9.70
C ARG A 429 -6.01 31.53 9.34
#